data_c0f28111450f1f797d1977391dae232f
#
_entry.id   c0f28111450f1f797d1977391dae232f
#
_cell.length_a   1.000
_cell.length_b   1.000
_cell.length_c   1.000
_cell.angle_alpha   90.00
_cell.angle_beta   90.00
_cell.angle_gamma   90.00
#
_symmetry.space_group_name_H-M   'P 1'
#
loop_
_entity.id
_entity.type
_entity.pdbx_description
1 polymer ?
#
loop_
_entity_poly.entity_id
_entity_poly.type
_entity_poly.pdbx_seq_one_letter_code
_entity_poly.pdbx_strand_id
1 'polypeptide(L)'
;MQHTELLEPIKSFLRCDTPDEWVAKAKKAENLPVLLSDHLICELKAAQTAVWLIRKYAVDKDSANNLLAWLEPYEKFVYRKEGDLDTLAKNLKFSKSIVPKAESKLRQDFIDKMVLL
;
A
#
# COMPACT_ATOMS: atom_id res chain seq x y z
N MET A 1 21.14 -21.44 -0.28
CA MET A 1 21.56 -20.04 -0.19
C MET A 1 21.50 -19.60 1.26
N GLN A 2 22.56 -19.12 1.75
CA GLN A 2 22.58 -18.65 3.12
C GLN A 2 21.96 -17.27 3.17
N HIS A 3 20.84 -17.14 3.87
CA HIS A 3 20.13 -15.86 4.02
C HIS A 3 21.01 -14.76 4.63
N THR A 4 22.10 -15.14 5.29
CA THR A 4 23.05 -14.23 5.92
C THR A 4 23.73 -13.29 4.92
N GLU A 5 24.12 -13.80 3.75
CA GLU A 5 24.77 -12.98 2.71
C GLU A 5 23.82 -11.91 2.12
N LEU A 6 22.53 -12.25 2.00
CA LEU A 6 21.50 -11.32 1.51
C LEU A 6 21.18 -10.22 2.54
N LEU A 7 21.32 -10.53 3.82
CA LEU A 7 20.98 -9.60 4.90
C LEU A 7 22.16 -8.69 5.28
N GLU A 8 23.39 -9.03 4.91
CA GLU A 8 24.58 -8.29 5.32
C GLU A 8 24.55 -6.80 4.92
N PRO A 9 24.18 -6.42 3.68
CA PRO A 9 24.05 -5.02 3.31
C PRO A 9 23.00 -4.27 4.14
N ILE A 10 21.92 -4.95 4.52
CA ILE A 10 20.85 -4.37 5.35
C ILE A 10 21.34 -4.20 6.78
N LYS A 11 22.00 -5.22 7.33
CA LYS A 11 22.55 -5.17 8.69
C LYS A 11 23.61 -4.08 8.86
N SER A 12 24.47 -3.91 7.85
CA SER A 12 25.50 -2.86 7.89
C SER A 12 24.92 -1.44 7.86
N PHE A 13 23.70 -1.28 7.27
CA PHE A 13 22.98 -0.01 7.21
C PHE A 13 22.18 0.28 8.48
N LEU A 14 21.62 -0.75 9.10
CA LEU A 14 20.82 -0.61 10.32
C LEU A 14 21.71 -0.27 11.53
N ARG A 15 21.23 0.58 12.41
CA ARG A 15 21.93 0.97 13.63
C ARG A 15 21.91 -0.12 14.71
N CYS A 16 20.92 -1.01 14.64
CA CYS A 16 20.77 -2.14 15.55
C CYS A 16 19.97 -3.25 14.87
N ASP A 17 20.13 -4.47 15.33
CA ASP A 17 19.29 -5.59 14.96
C ASP A 17 17.87 -5.41 15.53
N THR A 18 16.91 -6.10 14.92
CA THR A 18 15.56 -6.17 15.48
C THR A 18 15.61 -6.84 16.86
N PRO A 19 15.08 -6.20 17.91
CA PRO A 19 15.11 -6.79 19.26
C PRO A 19 14.40 -8.13 19.32
N ASP A 20 15.03 -9.12 19.95
CA ASP A 20 14.45 -10.47 20.11
C ASP A 20 13.13 -10.45 20.85
N GLU A 21 12.98 -9.56 21.82
CA GLU A 21 11.73 -9.37 22.55
C GLU A 21 10.58 -8.92 21.66
N TRP A 22 10.86 -8.04 20.69
CA TRP A 22 9.87 -7.62 19.69
C TRP A 22 9.46 -8.79 18.81
N VAL A 23 10.43 -9.56 18.31
CA VAL A 23 10.16 -10.76 17.48
C VAL A 23 9.33 -11.78 18.25
N ALA A 24 9.67 -12.04 19.50
CA ALA A 24 8.92 -12.97 20.37
C ALA A 24 7.48 -12.51 20.57
N LYS A 25 7.23 -11.22 20.69
CA LYS A 25 5.90 -10.62 20.83
C LYS A 25 5.13 -10.64 19.50
N ALA A 26 5.77 -10.27 18.41
CA ALA A 26 5.14 -10.18 17.09
C ALA A 26 4.69 -11.54 16.55
N LYS A 27 5.45 -12.60 16.79
CA LYS A 27 5.11 -13.96 16.31
C LYS A 27 3.95 -14.63 17.04
N LYS A 28 3.45 -14.06 18.13
CA LYS A 28 2.28 -14.60 18.83
C LYS A 28 1.02 -14.39 18.01
N ALA A 29 0.24 -15.46 17.80
CA ALA A 29 -0.97 -15.41 16.98
C ALA A 29 -2.01 -14.39 17.49
N GLU A 30 -2.07 -14.17 18.80
CA GLU A 30 -2.95 -13.19 19.44
C GLU A 30 -2.67 -11.73 19.01
N ASN A 31 -1.44 -11.43 18.60
CA ASN A 31 -1.02 -10.09 18.15
C ASN A 31 -1.20 -9.86 16.65
N LEU A 32 -1.54 -10.90 15.90
CA LEU A 32 -1.71 -10.81 14.45
C LEU A 32 -2.74 -9.77 14.01
N PRO A 33 -3.93 -9.65 14.62
CA PRO A 33 -4.91 -8.64 14.24
C PRO A 33 -4.38 -7.21 14.38
N VAL A 34 -3.60 -6.93 15.43
CA VAL A 34 -3.00 -5.60 15.65
C VAL A 34 -1.95 -5.29 14.59
N LEU A 35 -1.08 -6.27 14.30
CA LEU A 35 -0.03 -6.12 13.28
C LEU A 35 -0.62 -5.90 11.89
N LEU A 36 -1.64 -6.66 11.52
CA LEU A 36 -2.32 -6.52 10.23
C LEU A 36 -3.06 -5.18 10.12
N SER A 37 -3.68 -4.71 11.20
CA SER A 37 -4.35 -3.40 11.22
C SER A 37 -3.36 -2.25 11.05
N ASP A 38 -2.23 -2.31 11.74
CA ASP A 38 -1.15 -1.34 11.59
C ASP A 38 -0.60 -1.33 10.16
N HIS A 39 -0.35 -2.51 9.62
CA HIS A 39 0.13 -2.67 8.25
C HIS A 39 -0.85 -2.09 7.22
N LEU A 40 -2.15 -2.39 7.37
CA LEU A 40 -3.21 -1.83 6.52
C LEU A 40 -3.20 -0.30 6.51
N ILE A 41 -3.07 0.31 7.68
CA ILE A 41 -3.03 1.78 7.81
C ILE A 41 -1.78 2.35 7.13
N CYS A 42 -0.62 1.73 7.29
CA CYS A 42 0.61 2.14 6.66
C CYS A 42 0.52 2.05 5.13
N GLU A 43 0.00 0.97 4.61
CA GLU A 43 -0.19 0.76 3.16
C GLU A 43 -1.21 1.75 2.58
N LEU A 44 -2.29 2.02 3.29
CA LEU A 44 -3.28 3.02 2.85
C LEU A 44 -2.68 4.42 2.78
N LYS A 45 -1.88 4.82 3.76
CA LYS A 45 -1.17 6.11 3.75
C LYS A 45 -0.19 6.20 2.58
N ALA A 46 0.54 5.13 2.30
CA ALA A 46 1.44 5.07 1.16
C ALA A 46 0.67 5.21 -0.16
N ALA A 47 -0.44 4.49 -0.30
CA ALA A 47 -1.31 4.58 -1.47
C ALA A 47 -1.89 5.98 -1.65
N GLN A 48 -2.33 6.65 -0.58
CA GLN A 48 -2.82 8.02 -0.62
C GLN A 48 -1.75 9.00 -1.08
N THR A 49 -0.52 8.85 -0.62
CA THR A 49 0.62 9.67 -1.06
C THR A 49 0.93 9.45 -2.53
N ALA A 50 0.97 8.20 -2.97
CA ALA A 50 1.18 7.85 -4.37
C ALA A 50 0.09 8.44 -5.27
N VAL A 51 -1.17 8.30 -4.90
CA VAL A 51 -2.30 8.88 -5.64
C VAL A 51 -2.20 10.39 -5.70
N TRP A 52 -1.81 11.05 -4.61
CA TRP A 52 -1.61 12.49 -4.59
C TRP A 52 -0.55 12.93 -5.61
N LEU A 53 0.59 12.26 -5.64
CA LEU A 53 1.67 12.55 -6.60
C LEU A 53 1.23 12.30 -8.06
N ILE A 54 0.60 11.18 -8.32
CA ILE A 54 0.11 10.81 -9.65
C ILE A 54 -0.91 11.83 -10.15
N ARG A 55 -1.86 12.21 -9.31
CA ARG A 55 -2.88 13.23 -9.63
C ARG A 55 -2.25 14.58 -9.98
N LYS A 56 -1.19 14.94 -9.30
CA LYS A 56 -0.54 16.24 -9.47
C LYS A 56 0.29 16.31 -10.74
N TYR A 57 0.96 15.22 -11.11
CA TYR A 57 2.01 15.27 -12.13
C TYR A 57 1.79 14.37 -13.35
N ALA A 58 1.00 13.32 -13.23
CA ALA A 58 1.04 12.22 -14.19
C ALA A 58 -0.26 11.97 -14.96
N VAL A 59 -1.38 12.57 -14.56
CA VAL A 59 -2.69 12.31 -15.18
C VAL A 59 -3.48 13.60 -15.39
N ASP A 60 -4.52 13.53 -16.22
CA ASP A 60 -5.49 14.60 -16.37
C ASP A 60 -6.50 14.65 -15.19
N LYS A 61 -7.38 15.63 -15.23
CA LYS A 61 -8.35 15.86 -14.15
C LYS A 61 -9.34 14.71 -13.98
N ASP A 62 -9.78 14.10 -15.07
CA ASP A 62 -10.77 13.02 -15.02
C ASP A 62 -10.13 11.75 -14.45
N SER A 63 -8.95 11.38 -14.91
CA SER A 63 -8.18 10.29 -14.35
C SER A 63 -7.79 10.54 -12.88
N ALA A 64 -7.49 11.78 -12.51
CA ALA A 64 -7.24 12.17 -11.13
C ALA A 64 -8.43 11.89 -10.22
N ASN A 65 -9.64 12.19 -10.67
CA ASN A 65 -10.87 11.89 -9.93
C ASN A 65 -11.14 10.38 -9.84
N ASN A 66 -10.85 9.64 -10.92
CA ASN A 66 -10.98 8.19 -10.96
C ASN A 66 -10.06 7.50 -9.94
N LEU A 67 -8.82 7.99 -9.79
CA LEU A 67 -7.88 7.49 -8.79
C LEU A 67 -8.37 7.66 -7.35
N LEU A 68 -9.09 8.74 -7.05
CA LEU A 68 -9.70 8.92 -5.73
C LEU A 68 -10.76 7.85 -5.45
N ALA A 69 -11.53 7.47 -6.45
CA ALA A 69 -12.53 6.41 -6.32
C ALA A 69 -11.91 5.04 -6.00
N TRP A 70 -10.67 4.78 -6.40
CA TRP A 70 -9.97 3.54 -6.08
C TRP A 70 -9.67 3.40 -4.59
N LEU A 71 -9.41 4.49 -3.90
CA LEU A 71 -9.08 4.49 -2.47
C LEU A 71 -10.31 4.56 -1.56
N GLU A 72 -11.41 5.06 -2.07
CA GLU A 72 -12.60 5.37 -1.27
C GLU A 72 -13.11 4.20 -0.40
N PRO A 73 -13.23 2.95 -0.89
CA PRO A 73 -13.68 1.83 -0.06
C PRO A 73 -12.78 1.58 1.15
N TYR A 74 -11.48 1.70 0.98
CA TYR A 74 -10.49 1.50 2.06
C TYR A 74 -10.53 2.66 3.06
N GLU A 75 -10.66 3.89 2.59
CA GLU A 75 -10.76 5.08 3.44
C GLU A 75 -12.02 5.06 4.29
N LYS A 76 -13.15 4.65 3.72
CA LYS A 76 -14.41 4.46 4.46
C LYS A 76 -14.27 3.42 5.56
N PHE A 77 -13.64 2.30 5.28
CA PHE A 77 -13.43 1.25 6.25
C PHE A 77 -12.46 1.66 7.37
N VAL A 78 -11.29 2.19 7.01
CA VAL A 78 -10.21 2.48 7.97
C VAL A 78 -10.48 3.76 8.78
N TYR A 79 -10.81 4.86 8.11
CA TYR A 79 -10.92 6.16 8.77
C TYR A 79 -12.32 6.49 9.25
N ARG A 80 -13.33 6.12 8.48
CA ARG A 80 -14.74 6.38 8.85
C ARG A 80 -15.35 5.24 9.64
N LYS A 81 -14.66 4.09 9.75
CA LYS A 81 -15.13 2.88 10.42
C LYS A 81 -16.50 2.40 9.92
N GLU A 82 -16.73 2.56 8.63
CA GLU A 82 -17.95 2.14 7.97
C GLU A 82 -17.86 0.68 7.55
N GLY A 83 -18.82 -0.14 8.01
CA GLY A 83 -18.91 -1.55 7.67
C GLY A 83 -17.93 -2.45 8.42
N ASP A 84 -17.92 -3.72 8.04
CA ASP A 84 -17.03 -4.76 8.51
C ASP A 84 -16.14 -5.30 7.39
N LEU A 85 -15.27 -6.27 7.69
CA LEU A 85 -14.39 -6.89 6.71
C LEU A 85 -15.15 -7.61 5.59
N ASP A 86 -16.29 -8.24 5.89
CA ASP A 86 -17.10 -8.93 4.89
C ASP A 86 -17.74 -7.94 3.92
N THR A 87 -18.24 -6.82 4.42
CA THR A 87 -18.77 -5.71 3.61
C THR A 87 -17.69 -5.11 2.73
N LEU A 88 -16.50 -4.88 3.28
CA LEU A 88 -15.35 -4.40 2.51
C LEU A 88 -14.98 -5.36 1.39
N ALA A 89 -14.87 -6.65 1.69
CA ALA A 89 -14.53 -7.69 0.71
C ALA A 89 -15.57 -7.78 -0.43
N LYS A 90 -16.85 -7.66 -0.12
CA LYS A 90 -17.93 -7.62 -1.12
C LYS A 90 -17.84 -6.38 -1.99
N ASN A 91 -17.63 -5.21 -1.40
CA ASN A 91 -17.50 -3.95 -2.12
C ASN A 91 -16.28 -3.96 -3.05
N LEU A 92 -15.16 -4.53 -2.62
CA LEU A 92 -13.96 -4.67 -3.45
C LEU A 92 -14.17 -5.61 -4.63
N LYS A 93 -14.86 -6.72 -4.45
CA LYS A 93 -15.21 -7.65 -5.54
C LYS A 93 -16.10 -6.98 -6.58
N PHE A 94 -17.06 -6.21 -6.13
CA PHE A 94 -17.95 -5.46 -7.00
C PHE A 94 -17.21 -4.32 -7.72
N SER A 95 -16.36 -3.58 -7.04
CA SER A 95 -15.62 -2.45 -7.60
C SER A 95 -14.60 -2.86 -8.66
N LYS A 96 -14.04 -4.07 -8.60
CA LYS A 96 -13.11 -4.57 -9.64
C LYS A 96 -13.70 -4.57 -11.05
N SER A 97 -15.02 -4.70 -11.17
CA SER A 97 -15.72 -4.66 -12.46
C SER A 97 -16.13 -3.24 -12.89
N ILE A 98 -16.12 -2.27 -11.98
CA ILE A 98 -16.67 -0.91 -12.21
C ILE A 98 -15.64 0.20 -11.93
N VAL A 99 -14.44 -0.13 -11.47
CA VAL A 99 -13.42 0.88 -11.17
C VAL A 99 -13.07 1.67 -12.44
N PRO A 100 -13.26 2.99 -12.43
CA PRO A 100 -12.92 3.83 -13.58
C PRO A 100 -11.42 3.74 -13.88
N LYS A 101 -11.08 3.70 -15.15
CA LYS A 101 -9.68 3.69 -15.58
C LYS A 101 -9.06 5.07 -15.42
N ALA A 102 -7.80 5.11 -15.07
CA ALA A 102 -6.96 6.29 -15.09
C ALA A 102 -5.86 6.11 -16.12
N GLU A 103 -5.59 7.14 -16.91
CA GLU A 103 -4.58 7.10 -17.96
C GLU A 103 -3.44 8.05 -17.62
N SER A 104 -2.20 7.57 -17.78
CA SER A 104 -1.00 8.37 -17.58
C SER A 104 -0.80 9.34 -18.72
N LYS A 105 -0.39 10.57 -18.40
CA LYS A 105 0.14 11.54 -19.37
C LYS A 105 1.63 11.36 -19.64
N LEU A 106 2.30 10.53 -18.85
CA LEU A 106 3.73 10.30 -19.02
C LEU A 106 3.96 9.42 -20.25
N ARG A 107 5.03 9.71 -20.96
CA ARG A 107 5.43 8.89 -22.11
C ARG A 107 5.89 7.52 -21.62
N GLN A 108 5.58 6.49 -22.38
CA GLN A 108 5.90 5.10 -22.04
C GLN A 108 7.41 4.89 -21.87
N ASP A 109 8.23 5.50 -22.74
CA ASP A 109 9.69 5.42 -22.65
C ASP A 109 10.24 5.97 -21.34
N PHE A 110 9.62 7.01 -20.79
CA PHE A 110 9.99 7.56 -19.49
C PHE A 110 9.62 6.58 -18.35
N ILE A 111 8.43 6.00 -18.41
CA ILE A 111 7.95 5.01 -17.43
C ILE A 111 8.89 3.79 -17.45
N ASP A 112 9.22 3.28 -18.62
CA ASP A 112 10.09 2.13 -18.79
C ASP A 112 11.48 2.37 -18.19
N LYS A 113 12.03 3.56 -18.39
CA LYS A 113 13.31 3.95 -17.77
C LYS A 113 13.24 4.01 -16.25
N MET A 114 12.13 4.49 -15.69
CA MET A 114 11.95 4.55 -14.23
C MET A 114 11.82 3.17 -13.60
N VAL A 115 11.21 2.22 -14.29
CA VAL A 115 11.08 0.83 -13.79
C VAL A 115 12.42 0.10 -13.76
N LEU A 116 13.40 0.51 -14.60
CA LEU A 116 14.73 -0.10 -14.65
C LEU A 116 15.70 0.44 -13.58
N LEU A 117 15.35 1.47 -12.86
CA LEU A 117 16.16 2.03 -11.77
C LEU A 117 15.97 1.26 -10.47
#